data_616bc8de6a51c8bbfa97eebe4a001e14
#
_entry.id   616bc8de6a51c8bbfa97eebe4a001e14
#
_cell.length_a   1.000
_cell.length_b   1.000
_cell.length_c   1.000
_cell.angle_alpha   90.00
_cell.angle_beta   90.00
_cell.angle_gamma   90.00
#
_symmetry.space_group_name_H-M   'P 1'
#
loop_
_entity.id
_entity.type
_entity.pdbx_description
1 polymer ?
#
loop_
_entity_poly.entity_id
_entity_poly.type
_entity_poly.pdbx_seq_one_letter_code
_entity_poly.pdbx_strand_id
1 'polypeptide(L)'
;MEEKNLGQRLHIDFPLFFGILILSTLGLVVIYSAGGQDMELVYRQAIKLVIALAGMVIIAQLSPSKIARWSFNLYLIGLILLIIVIFYGDVGKGAQRWLDLKIFRFQPSELMKLTVPMMVAYYLADKTLPPTILQASMVCFLIILPVLLIAIQPDLGTALLVAAAGFSVLFVAGISWRLLAIIGGLGAAITPLLWSLMHSYQKRRVLTFLNPENDPLGAGYHTIQSKIAIGSGGFYGKGWLNGTQSHLEFLPERSTDFIFAVFCEEFGMLGVLFLLCIYLFIILRGLYIAINAQHNFGRLLASGLTLTFFVYIFVNMGMVTGQLPIVGVPLPLVSHGGTSMVTLTIGFGIIMAIHTHRRFLSSKI
;
A
#
# COMPACT_ATOMS: atom_id res chain seq x y z
N MET A 1 -26.00 -22.52 23.13
CA MET A 1 -24.97 -22.46 22.06
C MET A 1 -25.45 -21.40 21.08
N GLU A 2 -24.88 -20.20 21.12
CA GLU A 2 -25.20 -19.21 20.09
C GLU A 2 -24.70 -19.73 18.74
N GLU A 3 -25.58 -19.79 17.77
CA GLU A 3 -25.20 -20.15 16.41
C GLU A 3 -24.20 -19.14 15.88
N LYS A 4 -22.99 -19.61 15.55
CA LYS A 4 -21.99 -18.77 14.92
C LYS A 4 -22.57 -18.23 13.61
N ASN A 5 -22.60 -16.90 13.48
CA ASN A 5 -22.97 -16.25 12.23
C ASN A 5 -22.10 -16.75 11.07
N LEU A 6 -22.66 -16.80 9.86
CA LEU A 6 -21.99 -17.33 8.66
C LEU A 6 -20.59 -16.71 8.47
N GLY A 7 -20.43 -15.41 8.74
CA GLY A 7 -19.14 -14.72 8.69
C GLY A 7 -18.12 -15.26 9.69
N GLN A 8 -18.57 -15.68 10.88
CA GLN A 8 -17.69 -16.29 11.88
C GLN A 8 -17.31 -17.74 11.53
N ARG A 9 -18.17 -18.45 10.79
CA ARG A 9 -17.86 -19.80 10.28
C ARG A 9 -16.85 -19.75 9.14
N LEU A 10 -16.97 -18.75 8.26
CA LEU A 10 -16.10 -18.54 7.10
C LEU A 10 -14.88 -17.67 7.41
N HIS A 11 -14.78 -17.13 8.62
CA HIS A 11 -13.76 -16.16 9.01
C HIS A 11 -13.66 -14.94 8.06
N ILE A 12 -14.81 -14.48 7.53
CA ILE A 12 -14.91 -13.33 6.64
C ILE A 12 -15.68 -12.21 7.34
N ASP A 13 -15.09 -11.00 7.30
CA ASP A 13 -15.80 -9.77 7.65
C ASP A 13 -16.54 -9.25 6.40
N PHE A 14 -17.85 -9.54 6.32
CA PHE A 14 -18.64 -9.20 5.14
C PHE A 14 -18.62 -7.71 4.76
N PRO A 15 -18.76 -6.74 5.71
CA PRO A 15 -18.67 -5.33 5.35
C PRO A 15 -17.35 -4.97 4.69
N LEU A 16 -16.22 -5.43 5.25
CA LEU A 16 -14.90 -5.19 4.67
C LEU A 16 -14.75 -5.88 3.31
N PHE A 17 -15.20 -7.13 3.20
CA PHE A 17 -15.15 -7.91 1.97
C PHE A 17 -15.92 -7.23 0.83
N PHE A 18 -17.16 -6.80 1.08
CA PHE A 18 -17.97 -6.09 0.08
C PHE A 18 -17.36 -4.74 -0.32
N GLY A 19 -16.80 -3.98 0.64
CA GLY A 19 -16.09 -2.75 0.31
C GLY A 19 -14.92 -2.99 -0.65
N ILE A 20 -14.10 -4.03 -0.39
CA ILE A 20 -13.00 -4.44 -1.26
C ILE A 20 -13.51 -4.88 -2.64
N LEU A 21 -14.59 -5.66 -2.67
CA LEU A 21 -15.17 -6.15 -3.92
C LEU A 21 -15.72 -5.01 -4.80
N ILE A 22 -16.47 -4.09 -4.20
CA ILE A 22 -17.00 -2.90 -4.91
C ILE A 22 -15.84 -2.07 -5.49
N LEU A 23 -14.81 -1.78 -4.66
CA LEU A 23 -13.65 -1.02 -5.10
C LEU A 23 -12.90 -1.72 -6.24
N SER A 24 -12.69 -3.03 -6.14
CA SER A 24 -11.99 -3.81 -7.16
C SER A 24 -12.80 -3.91 -8.46
N THR A 25 -14.12 -4.02 -8.37
CA THR A 25 -15.00 -4.02 -9.54
C THR A 25 -14.97 -2.67 -10.24
N LEU A 26 -15.02 -1.57 -9.48
CA LEU A 26 -14.84 -0.22 -10.00
C LEU A 26 -13.48 -0.09 -10.72
N GLY A 27 -12.43 -0.66 -10.12
CA GLY A 27 -11.09 -0.71 -10.73
C GLY A 27 -11.09 -1.39 -12.11
N LEU A 28 -11.78 -2.54 -12.26
CA LEU A 28 -11.88 -3.23 -13.56
C LEU A 28 -12.60 -2.37 -14.61
N VAL A 29 -13.67 -1.65 -14.23
CA VAL A 29 -14.39 -0.73 -15.13
C VAL A 29 -13.48 0.41 -15.61
N VAL A 30 -12.68 0.98 -14.70
CA VAL A 30 -11.74 2.07 -15.02
C VAL A 30 -10.56 1.55 -15.84
N ILE A 31 -10.03 0.35 -15.54
CA ILE A 31 -8.96 -0.28 -16.32
C ILE A 31 -9.40 -0.53 -17.77
N TYR A 32 -10.65 -0.92 -17.99
CA TYR A 32 -11.18 -1.10 -19.34
C TYR A 32 -11.09 0.19 -20.16
N SER A 33 -11.50 1.32 -19.58
CA SER A 33 -11.38 2.62 -20.24
C SER A 33 -9.93 3.07 -20.38
N ALA A 34 -9.17 3.07 -19.29
CA ALA A 34 -7.76 3.47 -19.27
C ALA A 34 -6.88 2.60 -20.19
N GLY A 35 -7.24 1.34 -20.39
CA GLY A 35 -6.56 0.39 -21.27
C GLY A 35 -6.89 0.54 -22.76
N GLY A 36 -7.75 1.51 -23.15
CA GLY A 36 -8.15 1.67 -24.54
C GLY A 36 -9.14 0.60 -25.00
N GLN A 37 -10.04 0.18 -24.12
CA GLN A 37 -11.08 -0.85 -24.34
C GLN A 37 -10.50 -2.27 -24.60
N ASP A 38 -9.27 -2.52 -24.11
CA ASP A 38 -8.64 -3.83 -24.22
C ASP A 38 -9.24 -4.82 -23.19
N MET A 39 -10.08 -5.74 -23.67
CA MET A 39 -10.68 -6.80 -22.85
C MET A 39 -9.64 -7.81 -22.34
N GLU A 40 -8.53 -8.02 -23.05
CA GLU A 40 -7.50 -8.94 -22.59
C GLU A 40 -6.81 -8.42 -21.33
N LEU A 41 -6.56 -7.10 -21.27
CA LEU A 41 -6.02 -6.44 -20.09
C LEU A 41 -6.96 -6.63 -18.87
N VAL A 42 -8.26 -6.42 -19.06
CA VAL A 42 -9.29 -6.59 -18.02
C VAL A 42 -9.36 -8.05 -17.56
N TYR A 43 -9.37 -8.99 -18.51
CA TYR A 43 -9.40 -10.42 -18.18
C TYR A 43 -8.19 -10.86 -17.38
N ARG A 44 -6.99 -10.45 -17.78
CA ARG A 44 -5.76 -10.72 -17.02
C ARG A 44 -5.80 -10.12 -15.63
N GLN A 45 -6.36 -8.91 -15.46
CA GLN A 45 -6.52 -8.28 -14.15
C GLN A 45 -7.57 -9.00 -13.30
N ALA A 46 -8.69 -9.41 -13.88
CA ALA A 46 -9.72 -10.17 -13.18
C ALA A 46 -9.21 -11.51 -12.63
N ILE A 47 -8.37 -12.23 -13.40
CA ILE A 47 -7.72 -13.46 -12.92
C ILE A 47 -6.84 -13.16 -11.70
N LYS A 48 -6.00 -12.12 -11.78
CA LYS A 48 -5.15 -11.71 -10.65
C LYS A 48 -5.98 -11.33 -9.42
N LEU A 49 -7.12 -10.65 -9.63
CA LEU A 49 -8.05 -10.28 -8.57
C LEU A 49 -8.66 -11.51 -7.89
N VAL A 50 -9.11 -12.50 -8.66
CA VAL A 50 -9.64 -13.75 -8.11
C VAL A 50 -8.58 -14.47 -7.28
N ILE A 51 -7.33 -14.56 -7.76
CA ILE A 51 -6.22 -15.16 -7.01
C ILE A 51 -5.95 -14.37 -5.72
N ALA A 52 -5.97 -13.05 -5.79
CA ALA A 52 -5.75 -12.17 -4.64
C ALA A 52 -6.86 -12.31 -3.58
N LEU A 53 -8.13 -12.35 -4.00
CA LEU A 53 -9.27 -12.59 -3.10
C LEU A 53 -9.26 -14.01 -2.50
N ALA A 54 -8.88 -15.02 -3.28
CA ALA A 54 -8.70 -16.37 -2.76
C ALA A 54 -7.59 -16.41 -1.69
N GLY A 55 -6.44 -15.76 -1.95
CA GLY A 55 -5.37 -15.60 -0.97
C GLY A 55 -5.83 -14.88 0.31
N MET A 56 -6.63 -13.82 0.18
CA MET A 56 -7.24 -13.11 1.31
C MET A 56 -8.10 -14.04 2.18
N VAL A 57 -8.97 -14.83 1.55
CA VAL A 57 -9.85 -15.77 2.27
C VAL A 57 -9.03 -16.88 2.94
N ILE A 58 -8.00 -17.40 2.29
CA ILE A 58 -7.10 -18.41 2.88
C ILE A 58 -6.39 -17.86 4.12
N ILE A 59 -5.84 -16.64 4.03
CA ILE A 59 -5.15 -16.00 5.17
C ILE A 59 -6.14 -15.67 6.30
N ALA A 60 -7.37 -15.32 5.99
CA ALA A 60 -8.41 -15.07 6.99
C ALA A 60 -8.72 -16.30 7.86
N GLN A 61 -8.44 -17.52 7.38
CA GLN A 61 -8.60 -18.76 8.15
C GLN A 61 -7.50 -18.96 9.21
N LEU A 62 -6.39 -18.22 9.12
CA LEU A 62 -5.28 -18.38 10.06
C LEU A 62 -5.58 -17.67 11.39
N SER A 63 -5.34 -18.35 12.51
CA SER A 63 -5.48 -17.70 13.81
C SER A 63 -4.42 -16.60 14.02
N PRO A 64 -4.78 -15.47 14.66
CA PRO A 64 -3.83 -14.37 14.94
C PRO A 64 -2.58 -14.82 15.70
N SER A 65 -2.69 -15.82 16.57
CA SER A 65 -1.55 -16.40 17.29
C SER A 65 -0.59 -17.16 16.36
N LYS A 66 -1.06 -17.78 15.30
CA LYS A 66 -0.19 -18.37 14.27
C LYS A 66 0.52 -17.26 13.48
N ILE A 67 -0.20 -16.22 13.08
CA ILE A 67 0.35 -15.06 12.37
C ILE A 67 1.46 -14.41 13.22
N ALA A 68 1.22 -14.21 14.52
CA ALA A 68 2.22 -13.65 15.43
C ALA A 68 3.49 -14.52 15.52
N ARG A 69 3.37 -15.84 15.65
CA ARG A 69 4.52 -16.76 15.70
C ARG A 69 5.37 -16.77 14.43
N TRP A 70 4.73 -16.57 13.27
CA TRP A 70 5.41 -16.54 11.98
C TRP A 70 6.01 -15.17 11.65
N SER A 71 5.66 -14.10 12.38
CA SER A 71 6.09 -12.73 12.09
C SER A 71 7.62 -12.59 12.02
N PHE A 72 8.35 -13.16 12.99
CA PHE A 72 9.81 -13.12 13.01
C PHE A 72 10.41 -13.89 11.82
N ASN A 73 9.95 -15.11 11.57
CA ASN A 73 10.48 -15.95 10.49
C ASN A 73 10.22 -15.33 9.12
N LEU A 74 9.01 -14.80 8.88
CA LEU A 74 8.66 -14.14 7.62
C LEU A 74 9.46 -12.85 7.40
N TYR A 75 9.71 -12.08 8.46
CA TYR A 75 10.57 -10.91 8.40
C TYR A 75 12.01 -11.30 8.03
N LEU A 76 12.57 -12.34 8.67
CA LEU A 76 13.91 -12.83 8.37
C LEU A 76 14.02 -13.36 6.93
N ILE A 77 13.05 -14.15 6.48
CA ILE A 77 12.96 -14.62 5.10
C ILE A 77 12.94 -13.42 4.13
N GLY A 78 12.14 -12.40 4.42
CA GLY A 78 12.08 -11.18 3.62
C GLY A 78 13.43 -10.46 3.52
N LEU A 79 14.16 -10.34 4.64
CA LEU A 79 15.52 -9.76 4.64
C LEU A 79 16.50 -10.57 3.78
N ILE A 80 16.47 -11.90 3.93
CA ILE A 80 17.33 -12.79 3.13
C ILE A 80 17.02 -12.63 1.63
N LEU A 81 15.73 -12.61 1.27
CA LEU A 81 15.31 -12.41 -0.12
C LEU A 81 15.72 -11.03 -0.67
N LEU A 82 15.66 -9.96 0.15
CA LEU A 82 16.17 -8.65 -0.25
C LEU A 82 17.68 -8.68 -0.54
N ILE A 83 18.45 -9.39 0.29
CA ILE A 83 19.90 -9.57 0.07
C ILE A 83 20.14 -10.38 -1.21
N ILE A 84 19.39 -11.45 -1.44
CA ILE A 84 19.52 -12.26 -2.67
C ILE A 84 19.24 -11.40 -3.91
N VAL A 85 18.25 -10.52 -3.89
CA VAL A 85 17.95 -9.63 -5.02
C VAL A 85 19.10 -8.68 -5.34
N ILE A 86 19.86 -8.21 -4.34
CA ILE A 86 21.00 -7.32 -4.57
C ILE A 86 22.09 -8.02 -5.41
N PHE A 87 22.25 -9.35 -5.25
CA PHE A 87 23.28 -10.11 -5.95
C PHE A 87 22.77 -10.81 -7.23
N TYR A 88 21.52 -11.28 -7.24
CA TYR A 88 20.97 -12.18 -8.27
C TYR A 88 19.69 -11.67 -8.91
N GLY A 89 19.23 -10.45 -8.60
CA GLY A 89 17.96 -9.94 -9.12
C GLY A 89 18.05 -9.51 -10.58
N ASP A 90 16.93 -9.58 -11.28
CA ASP A 90 16.78 -9.06 -12.63
C ASP A 90 16.65 -7.54 -12.65
N VAL A 91 17.31 -6.91 -13.64
CA VAL A 91 17.24 -5.48 -13.87
C VAL A 91 15.98 -5.16 -14.69
N GLY A 92 15.00 -4.51 -14.07
CA GLY A 92 13.80 -4.01 -14.72
C GLY A 92 13.63 -2.50 -14.58
N LYS A 93 13.38 -1.77 -15.67
CA LYS A 93 13.23 -0.29 -15.67
C LYS A 93 14.39 0.43 -14.93
N GLY A 94 15.63 -0.06 -15.08
CA GLY A 94 16.82 0.57 -14.50
C GLY A 94 17.11 0.27 -13.03
N ALA A 95 16.42 -0.69 -12.42
CA ALA A 95 16.67 -1.13 -11.05
C ALA A 95 16.53 -2.64 -10.89
N GLN A 96 17.37 -3.22 -10.03
CA GLN A 96 17.43 -4.65 -9.75
C GLN A 96 16.49 -4.96 -8.57
N ARG A 97 15.26 -5.41 -8.86
CA ARG A 97 14.18 -5.51 -7.87
C ARG A 97 13.41 -6.83 -7.90
N TRP A 98 13.56 -7.62 -8.96
CA TRP A 98 12.74 -8.78 -9.23
C TRP A 98 13.55 -10.07 -9.14
N LEU A 99 12.93 -11.09 -8.59
CA LEU A 99 13.40 -12.48 -8.72
C LEU A 99 12.55 -13.18 -9.76
N ASP A 100 13.17 -13.66 -10.82
CA ASP A 100 12.49 -14.49 -11.81
C ASP A 100 12.50 -15.95 -11.31
N LEU A 101 11.34 -16.43 -10.90
CA LEU A 101 11.11 -17.81 -10.48
C LEU A 101 10.68 -18.71 -11.65
N LYS A 102 10.90 -18.27 -12.92
CA LYS A 102 10.49 -18.93 -14.17
C LYS A 102 8.97 -19.02 -14.38
N ILE A 103 8.19 -19.16 -13.34
CA ILE A 103 6.71 -19.24 -13.37
C ILE A 103 6.09 -17.86 -13.17
N PHE A 104 6.65 -17.06 -12.28
CA PHE A 104 6.23 -15.69 -12.00
C PHE A 104 7.40 -14.85 -11.49
N ARG A 105 7.31 -13.55 -11.72
CA ARG A 105 8.25 -12.58 -11.15
C ARG A 105 7.78 -12.16 -9.78
N PHE A 106 8.66 -12.28 -8.80
CA PHE A 106 8.40 -11.94 -7.42
C PHE A 106 9.28 -10.77 -6.96
N GLN A 107 8.70 -9.79 -6.26
CA GLN A 107 9.41 -8.66 -5.68
C GLN A 107 9.46 -8.81 -4.17
N PRO A 108 10.61 -9.10 -3.55
CA PRO A 108 10.72 -9.32 -2.10
C PRO A 108 10.33 -8.13 -1.26
N SER A 109 10.49 -6.92 -1.74
CA SER A 109 10.04 -5.71 -1.04
C SER A 109 8.52 -5.64 -0.88
N GLU A 110 7.73 -6.33 -1.73
CA GLU A 110 6.29 -6.47 -1.52
C GLU A 110 5.98 -7.27 -0.23
N LEU A 111 6.74 -8.35 0.01
CA LEU A 111 6.61 -9.12 1.24
C LEU A 111 6.94 -8.26 2.47
N MET A 112 7.95 -7.39 2.38
CA MET A 112 8.35 -6.53 3.50
C MET A 112 7.27 -5.54 3.92
N LYS A 113 6.38 -5.13 3.03
CA LYS A 113 5.24 -4.26 3.35
C LYS A 113 4.25 -4.90 4.34
N LEU A 114 4.22 -6.24 4.40
CA LEU A 114 3.44 -7.00 5.38
C LEU A 114 4.29 -7.40 6.59
N THR A 115 5.50 -7.90 6.34
CA THR A 115 6.31 -8.52 7.40
C THR A 115 6.92 -7.49 8.34
N VAL A 116 7.22 -6.27 7.88
CA VAL A 116 7.69 -5.18 8.76
C VAL A 116 6.62 -4.78 9.78
N PRO A 117 5.39 -4.41 9.41
CA PRO A 117 4.36 -4.14 10.41
C PRO A 117 4.02 -5.35 11.28
N MET A 118 4.08 -6.59 10.74
CA MET A 118 3.92 -7.81 11.54
C MET A 118 5.02 -7.95 12.60
N MET A 119 6.28 -7.73 12.23
CA MET A 119 7.42 -7.82 13.14
C MET A 119 7.38 -6.73 14.22
N VAL A 120 7.07 -5.49 13.84
CA VAL A 120 6.93 -4.37 14.78
C VAL A 120 5.78 -4.63 15.77
N ALA A 121 4.61 -5.07 15.27
CA ALA A 121 3.49 -5.43 16.13
C ALA A 121 3.80 -6.59 17.06
N TYR A 122 4.53 -7.61 16.57
CA TYR A 122 4.98 -8.75 17.36
C TYR A 122 5.93 -8.31 18.48
N TYR A 123 6.92 -7.46 18.17
CA TYR A 123 7.89 -6.97 19.15
C TYR A 123 7.23 -6.13 20.25
N LEU A 124 6.22 -5.31 19.89
CA LEU A 124 5.53 -4.42 20.83
C LEU A 124 4.36 -5.09 21.57
N ALA A 125 3.89 -6.27 21.14
CA ALA A 125 2.69 -6.90 21.68
C ALA A 125 2.73 -7.14 23.20
N ASP A 126 3.89 -7.56 23.70
CA ASP A 126 4.13 -7.90 25.12
C ASP A 126 4.80 -6.75 25.90
N LYS A 127 4.95 -5.57 25.30
CA LYS A 127 5.56 -4.41 25.95
C LYS A 127 4.49 -3.46 26.47
N THR A 128 4.89 -2.68 27.50
CA THR A 128 4.05 -1.58 28.00
C THR A 128 3.94 -0.50 26.91
N LEU A 129 2.72 -0.04 26.66
CA LEU A 129 2.47 1.05 25.72
C LEU A 129 2.12 2.31 26.50
N PRO A 130 2.64 3.49 26.14
CA PRO A 130 3.54 3.77 25.02
C PRO A 130 4.96 3.20 25.21
N PRO A 131 5.68 2.87 24.10
CA PRO A 131 6.99 2.27 24.17
C PRO A 131 8.05 3.22 24.75
N THR A 132 9.00 2.67 25.49
CA THR A 132 10.18 3.42 25.98
C THR A 132 11.09 3.81 24.81
N ILE A 133 12.00 4.77 25.03
CA ILE A 133 12.95 5.22 24.00
C ILE A 133 13.77 4.03 23.47
N LEU A 134 14.23 3.12 24.33
CA LEU A 134 15.00 1.94 23.91
C LEU A 134 14.15 0.98 23.06
N GLN A 135 12.88 0.77 23.42
CA GLN A 135 11.97 -0.07 22.63
C GLN A 135 11.67 0.58 21.26
N ALA A 136 11.45 1.89 21.24
CA ALA A 136 11.21 2.63 20.01
C ALA A 136 12.45 2.67 19.10
N SER A 137 13.67 2.79 19.66
CA SER A 137 14.90 2.71 18.86
C SER A 137 15.10 1.32 18.23
N MET A 138 14.74 0.25 18.95
CA MET A 138 14.74 -1.10 18.39
C MET A 138 13.72 -1.26 17.25
N VAL A 139 12.52 -0.69 17.40
CA VAL A 139 11.52 -0.66 16.32
C VAL A 139 12.05 0.12 15.12
N CYS A 140 12.66 1.29 15.33
CA CYS A 140 13.30 2.05 14.26
C CYS A 140 14.37 1.22 13.53
N PHE A 141 15.20 0.47 14.26
CA PHE A 141 16.18 -0.44 13.67
C PHE A 141 15.51 -1.51 12.80
N LEU A 142 14.46 -2.16 13.29
CA LEU A 142 13.69 -3.15 12.54
C LEU A 142 13.03 -2.59 11.27
N ILE A 143 12.68 -1.30 11.25
CA ILE A 143 12.13 -0.62 10.07
C ILE A 143 13.25 -0.20 9.12
N ILE A 144 14.30 0.44 9.64
CA ILE A 144 15.37 1.05 8.82
C ILE A 144 16.19 -0.01 8.09
N LEU A 145 16.43 -1.17 8.70
CA LEU A 145 17.23 -2.24 8.09
C LEU A 145 16.69 -2.68 6.71
N PRO A 146 15.42 -3.12 6.55
CA PRO A 146 14.88 -3.44 5.23
C PRO A 146 14.75 -2.21 4.32
N VAL A 147 14.46 -1.03 4.87
CA VAL A 147 14.37 0.22 4.10
C VAL A 147 15.69 0.55 3.41
N LEU A 148 16.83 0.41 4.12
CA LEU A 148 18.16 0.62 3.54
C LEU A 148 18.46 -0.40 2.45
N LEU A 149 18.15 -1.68 2.67
CA LEU A 149 18.34 -2.71 1.64
C LEU A 149 17.53 -2.42 0.36
N ILE A 150 16.29 -1.94 0.51
CA ILE A 150 15.45 -1.56 -0.64
C ILE A 150 15.97 -0.26 -1.30
N ALA A 151 16.47 0.69 -0.52
CA ALA A 151 17.05 1.92 -1.05
C ALA A 151 18.31 1.67 -1.89
N ILE A 152 19.14 0.68 -1.52
CA ILE A 152 20.30 0.22 -2.30
C ILE A 152 19.86 -0.39 -3.64
N GLN A 153 18.65 -0.98 -3.74
CA GLN A 153 18.06 -1.51 -4.98
C GLN A 153 17.43 -0.43 -5.87
N PRO A 154 17.84 0.80 -5.79
CA PRO A 154 17.26 2.10 -6.15
C PRO A 154 15.72 2.15 -6.21
N ASP A 155 15.03 1.61 -5.20
CA ASP A 155 13.56 1.63 -5.09
C ASP A 155 13.08 2.51 -3.93
N LEU A 156 13.24 3.82 -4.06
CA LEU A 156 12.84 4.78 -3.01
C LEU A 156 11.34 4.78 -2.74
N GLY A 157 10.51 4.58 -3.77
CA GLY A 157 9.06 4.53 -3.60
C GLY A 157 8.64 3.40 -2.65
N THR A 158 9.11 2.19 -2.91
CA THR A 158 8.82 1.04 -2.06
C THR A 158 9.50 1.15 -0.69
N ALA A 159 10.74 1.68 -0.62
CA ALA A 159 11.42 1.95 0.65
C ALA A 159 10.58 2.86 1.57
N LEU A 160 10.03 3.95 1.01
CA LEU A 160 9.16 4.88 1.74
C LEU A 160 7.87 4.19 2.23
N LEU A 161 7.26 3.36 1.40
CA LEU A 161 6.05 2.62 1.77
C LEU A 161 6.30 1.59 2.88
N VAL A 162 7.44 0.88 2.83
CA VAL A 162 7.84 -0.06 3.89
C VAL A 162 8.13 0.69 5.19
N ALA A 163 8.81 1.84 5.10
CA ALA A 163 9.01 2.72 6.25
C ALA A 163 7.68 3.17 6.84
N ALA A 164 6.78 3.70 6.00
CA ALA A 164 5.46 4.15 6.43
C ALA A 164 4.64 3.02 7.07
N ALA A 165 4.71 1.79 6.56
CA ALA A 165 4.03 0.63 7.13
C ALA A 165 4.53 0.31 8.55
N GLY A 166 5.84 0.30 8.77
CA GLY A 166 6.41 0.07 10.10
C GLY A 166 6.14 1.24 11.07
N PHE A 167 6.33 2.48 10.61
CA PHE A 167 6.04 3.67 11.42
C PHE A 167 4.56 3.83 11.76
N SER A 168 3.63 3.36 10.92
CA SER A 168 2.20 3.35 11.23
C SER A 168 1.90 2.52 12.49
N VAL A 169 2.55 1.37 12.66
CA VAL A 169 2.42 0.55 13.87
C VAL A 169 3.00 1.26 15.09
N LEU A 170 4.18 1.85 14.96
CA LEU A 170 4.84 2.61 16.04
C LEU A 170 4.01 3.84 16.45
N PHE A 171 3.41 4.52 15.48
CA PHE A 171 2.51 5.66 15.72
C PHE A 171 1.30 5.26 16.56
N VAL A 172 0.63 4.16 16.22
CA VAL A 172 -0.51 3.64 16.97
C VAL A 172 -0.11 3.12 18.35
N ALA A 173 1.11 2.60 18.50
CA ALA A 173 1.64 2.19 19.79
C ALA A 173 1.82 3.36 20.79
N GLY A 174 1.70 4.62 20.31
CA GLY A 174 1.79 5.81 21.15
C GLY A 174 3.19 6.39 21.22
N ILE A 175 3.78 6.68 20.05
CA ILE A 175 5.08 7.36 20.00
C ILE A 175 5.02 8.74 20.71
N SER A 176 6.00 9.03 21.56
CA SER A 176 6.07 10.33 22.21
C SER A 176 6.42 11.44 21.22
N TRP A 177 5.85 12.63 21.40
CA TRP A 177 6.15 13.81 20.57
C TRP A 177 7.65 14.16 20.54
N ARG A 178 8.36 13.90 21.65
CA ARG A 178 9.82 14.10 21.74
C ARG A 178 10.56 13.17 20.77
N LEU A 179 10.17 11.88 20.73
CA LEU A 179 10.78 10.92 19.83
C LEU A 179 10.43 11.22 18.37
N LEU A 180 9.20 11.64 18.09
CA LEU A 180 8.79 12.08 16.75
C LEU A 180 9.64 13.27 16.29
N ALA A 181 9.86 14.26 17.16
CA ALA A 181 10.73 15.42 16.89
C ALA A 181 12.19 14.99 16.65
N ILE A 182 12.73 14.04 17.42
CA ILE A 182 14.08 13.49 17.23
C ILE A 182 14.18 12.79 15.87
N ILE A 183 13.24 11.91 15.53
CA ILE A 183 13.23 11.20 14.23
C ILE A 183 13.13 12.19 13.08
N GLY A 184 12.24 13.18 13.18
CA GLY A 184 12.08 14.24 12.18
C GLY A 184 13.34 15.10 12.04
N GLY A 185 13.94 15.50 13.16
CA GLY A 185 15.18 16.27 13.19
C GLY A 185 16.37 15.51 12.60
N LEU A 186 16.55 14.23 12.95
CA LEU A 186 17.56 13.37 12.34
C LEU A 186 17.33 13.18 10.85
N GLY A 187 16.06 12.95 10.42
CA GLY A 187 15.71 12.87 9.01
C GLY A 187 16.09 14.14 8.25
N ALA A 188 15.76 15.32 8.79
CA ALA A 188 16.12 16.59 8.19
C ALA A 188 17.65 16.81 8.15
N ALA A 189 18.36 16.44 9.21
CA ALA A 189 19.84 16.55 9.27
C ALA A 189 20.55 15.61 8.27
N ILE A 190 19.98 14.44 7.98
CA ILE A 190 20.53 13.46 7.03
C ILE A 190 20.16 13.81 5.58
N THR A 191 19.15 14.65 5.34
CA THR A 191 18.68 15.00 3.99
C THR A 191 19.79 15.50 3.05
N PRO A 192 20.73 16.40 3.43
CA PRO A 192 21.83 16.82 2.56
C PRO A 192 22.75 15.66 2.16
N LEU A 193 23.02 14.75 3.09
CA LEU A 193 23.81 13.54 2.82
C LEU A 193 23.08 12.61 1.86
N LEU A 194 21.80 12.36 2.10
CA LEU A 194 20.97 11.55 1.20
C LEU A 194 20.92 12.16 -0.19
N TRP A 195 20.79 13.49 -0.30
CA TRP A 195 20.83 14.17 -1.58
C TRP A 195 22.13 13.92 -2.35
N SER A 196 23.27 13.93 -1.68
CA SER A 196 24.56 13.65 -2.33
C SER A 196 24.67 12.21 -2.85
N LEU A 197 24.09 11.25 -2.12
CA LEU A 197 24.11 9.81 -2.44
C LEU A 197 23.05 9.37 -3.46
N MET A 198 22.03 10.21 -3.70
CA MET A 198 20.96 9.90 -4.66
C MET A 198 21.48 9.78 -6.09
N HIS A 199 20.97 8.78 -6.82
CA HIS A 199 21.22 8.65 -8.26
C HIS A 199 20.61 9.81 -9.05
N SER A 200 21.18 10.10 -10.22
CA SER A 200 20.75 11.22 -11.08
C SER A 200 19.25 11.18 -11.43
N TYR A 201 18.68 10.01 -11.68
CA TYR A 201 17.26 9.89 -11.97
C TYR A 201 16.36 10.20 -10.75
N GLN A 202 16.82 9.90 -9.52
CA GLN A 202 16.10 10.22 -8.29
C GLN A 202 16.10 11.72 -8.02
N LYS A 203 17.28 12.35 -8.17
CA LYS A 203 17.41 13.82 -8.10
C LYS A 203 16.52 14.51 -9.12
N ARG A 204 16.47 13.99 -10.36
CA ARG A 204 15.61 14.52 -11.42
C ARG A 204 14.14 14.47 -11.01
N ARG A 205 13.65 13.38 -10.40
CA ARG A 205 12.27 13.31 -9.90
C ARG A 205 11.92 14.38 -8.88
N VAL A 206 12.83 14.65 -7.94
CA VAL A 206 12.63 15.71 -6.93
C VAL A 206 12.68 17.09 -7.57
N LEU A 207 13.63 17.36 -8.48
CA LEU A 207 13.73 18.64 -9.18
C LEU A 207 12.52 18.88 -10.10
N THR A 208 12.07 17.86 -10.81
CA THR A 208 10.86 17.93 -11.66
C THR A 208 9.60 18.14 -10.82
N PHE A 209 9.53 17.58 -9.62
CA PHE A 209 8.42 17.86 -8.71
C PHE A 209 8.37 19.34 -8.29
N LEU A 210 9.52 19.93 -7.98
CA LEU A 210 9.61 21.35 -7.60
C LEU A 210 9.30 22.30 -8.78
N ASN A 211 9.70 21.92 -9.98
CA ASN A 211 9.42 22.69 -11.20
C ASN A 211 9.20 21.75 -12.39
N PRO A 212 7.94 21.29 -12.62
CA PRO A 212 7.62 20.39 -13.73
C PRO A 212 7.85 20.99 -15.12
N GLU A 213 7.82 22.33 -15.22
CA GLU A 213 7.99 23.05 -16.48
C GLU A 213 9.43 23.02 -17.00
N ASN A 214 10.41 22.70 -16.16
CA ASN A 214 11.82 22.56 -16.59
C ASN A 214 12.05 21.28 -17.42
N ASP A 215 11.15 20.32 -17.41
CA ASP A 215 11.25 19.07 -18.18
C ASP A 215 9.88 18.68 -18.78
N PRO A 216 9.32 19.53 -19.67
CA PRO A 216 7.96 19.38 -20.15
C PRO A 216 7.75 18.20 -21.12
N LEU A 217 8.84 17.60 -21.63
CA LEU A 217 8.82 16.42 -22.49
C LEU A 217 9.32 15.14 -21.81
N GLY A 218 9.79 15.23 -20.56
CA GLY A 218 10.28 14.10 -19.77
C GLY A 218 9.42 13.81 -18.55
N ALA A 219 10.05 13.75 -17.36
CA ALA A 219 9.33 13.40 -16.13
C ALA A 219 8.25 14.43 -15.74
N GLY A 220 8.38 15.71 -16.12
CA GLY A 220 7.36 16.75 -15.91
C GLY A 220 6.10 16.56 -16.76
N TYR A 221 6.23 15.93 -17.93
CA TYR A 221 5.12 15.64 -18.82
C TYR A 221 3.98 14.88 -18.13
N HIS A 222 4.32 13.82 -17.39
CA HIS A 222 3.34 13.01 -16.66
C HIS A 222 2.52 13.85 -15.67
N THR A 223 3.18 14.72 -14.90
CA THR A 223 2.51 15.58 -13.90
C THR A 223 1.64 16.65 -14.57
N ILE A 224 2.11 17.24 -15.66
CA ILE A 224 1.36 18.27 -16.41
C ILE A 224 0.11 17.64 -17.02
N GLN A 225 0.26 16.52 -17.72
CA GLN A 225 -0.86 15.84 -18.37
C GLN A 225 -1.89 15.30 -17.37
N SER A 226 -1.45 14.79 -16.23
CA SER A 226 -2.37 14.34 -15.18
C SER A 226 -3.18 15.50 -14.60
N LYS A 227 -2.55 16.68 -14.36
CA LYS A 227 -3.27 17.88 -13.91
C LYS A 227 -4.28 18.38 -14.95
N ILE A 228 -3.93 18.35 -16.23
CA ILE A 228 -4.85 18.70 -17.33
C ILE A 228 -6.03 17.72 -17.35
N ALA A 229 -5.79 16.42 -17.27
CA ALA A 229 -6.84 15.41 -17.23
C ALA A 229 -7.81 15.64 -16.06
N ILE A 230 -7.27 15.79 -14.83
CA ILE A 230 -8.06 16.05 -13.61
C ILE A 230 -8.89 17.32 -13.78
N GLY A 231 -8.27 18.44 -14.23
CA GLY A 231 -8.95 19.71 -14.40
C GLY A 231 -10.04 19.68 -15.48
N SER A 232 -9.84 18.88 -16.52
CA SER A 232 -10.80 18.75 -17.64
C SER A 232 -12.07 17.96 -17.27
N GLY A 233 -12.04 17.15 -16.19
CA GLY A 233 -13.20 16.39 -15.74
C GLY A 233 -14.31 17.25 -15.12
N GLY A 234 -13.98 18.40 -14.55
CA GLY A 234 -14.98 19.28 -13.94
C GLY A 234 -15.78 18.61 -12.82
N PHE A 235 -17.05 18.98 -12.68
CA PHE A 235 -17.91 18.47 -11.61
C PHE A 235 -18.51 17.08 -11.94
N TYR A 236 -18.99 16.89 -13.17
CA TYR A 236 -19.71 15.67 -13.59
C TYR A 236 -18.85 14.68 -14.38
N GLY A 237 -17.63 15.06 -14.80
CA GLY A 237 -16.82 14.27 -15.71
C GLY A 237 -17.25 14.42 -17.16
N LYS A 238 -16.41 13.88 -18.07
CA LYS A 238 -16.71 13.80 -19.51
C LYS A 238 -17.60 12.60 -19.87
N GLY A 239 -17.83 11.71 -18.92
CA GLY A 239 -18.49 10.42 -19.10
C GLY A 239 -17.50 9.28 -19.35
N TRP A 240 -17.91 8.09 -18.96
CA TRP A 240 -17.11 6.87 -19.14
C TRP A 240 -16.79 6.64 -20.63
N LEU A 241 -15.56 6.27 -20.93
CA LEU A 241 -15.00 6.11 -22.27
C LEU A 241 -14.84 7.41 -23.08
N ASN A 242 -15.10 8.57 -22.51
CA ASN A 242 -14.99 9.87 -23.18
C ASN A 242 -13.78 10.71 -22.70
N GLY A 243 -12.84 10.10 -22.00
CA GLY A 243 -11.61 10.75 -21.56
C GLY A 243 -10.69 11.07 -22.74
N THR A 244 -10.48 12.34 -23.06
CA THR A 244 -9.66 12.76 -24.19
C THR A 244 -8.17 12.59 -23.95
N GLN A 245 -7.69 12.85 -22.71
CA GLN A 245 -6.27 12.72 -22.37
C GLN A 245 -5.83 11.26 -22.30
N SER A 246 -6.73 10.37 -21.86
CA SER A 246 -6.46 8.93 -21.80
C SER A 246 -6.50 8.28 -23.18
N HIS A 247 -7.47 8.61 -24.04
CA HIS A 247 -7.63 7.99 -25.35
C HIS A 247 -6.60 8.45 -26.39
N LEU A 248 -6.14 9.70 -26.31
CA LEU A 248 -5.10 10.23 -27.20
C LEU A 248 -3.68 9.85 -26.76
N GLU A 249 -3.54 8.96 -25.77
CA GLU A 249 -2.26 8.45 -25.26
C GLU A 249 -1.32 9.54 -24.70
N PHE A 250 -1.85 10.71 -24.37
CA PHE A 250 -1.06 11.77 -23.75
C PHE A 250 -0.63 11.44 -22.31
N LEU A 251 -1.29 10.45 -21.67
CA LEU A 251 -0.97 10.03 -20.30
C LEU A 251 -0.28 8.66 -20.33
N PRO A 252 1.06 8.61 -20.25
CA PRO A 252 1.77 7.36 -20.07
C PRO A 252 1.41 6.68 -18.74
N GLU A 253 1.52 5.36 -18.66
CA GLU A 253 1.18 4.55 -17.46
C GLU A 253 -0.26 4.82 -16.94
N ARG A 254 -1.20 5.16 -17.83
CA ARG A 254 -2.60 5.53 -17.54
C ARG A 254 -3.40 4.42 -16.85
N SER A 255 -3.07 3.16 -17.10
CA SER A 255 -3.73 2.01 -16.45
C SER A 255 -3.09 1.61 -15.12
N THR A 256 -1.90 2.12 -14.80
CA THR A 256 -1.14 1.79 -13.59
C THR A 256 -1.10 2.96 -12.60
N ASP A 257 -0.04 3.77 -12.63
CA ASP A 257 0.24 4.78 -11.60
C ASP A 257 -0.68 6.01 -11.71
N PHE A 258 -1.14 6.35 -12.92
CA PHE A 258 -1.94 7.54 -13.22
C PHE A 258 -3.43 7.24 -13.48
N ILE A 259 -3.92 6.07 -13.13
CA ILE A 259 -5.32 5.68 -13.34
C ILE A 259 -6.31 6.64 -12.64
N PHE A 260 -5.90 7.26 -11.54
CA PHE A 260 -6.69 8.26 -10.83
C PHE A 260 -6.97 9.49 -11.69
N ALA A 261 -6.04 9.92 -12.57
CA ALA A 261 -6.27 11.03 -13.47
C ALA A 261 -7.33 10.69 -14.54
N VAL A 262 -7.30 9.47 -15.07
CA VAL A 262 -8.34 8.96 -15.99
C VAL A 262 -9.69 8.93 -15.28
N PHE A 263 -9.73 8.43 -14.07
CA PHE A 263 -10.95 8.39 -13.26
C PHE A 263 -11.53 9.79 -13.03
N CYS A 264 -10.68 10.78 -12.69
CA CYS A 264 -11.11 12.17 -12.51
C CYS A 264 -11.63 12.77 -13.79
N GLU A 265 -11.01 12.51 -14.94
CA GLU A 265 -11.43 13.02 -16.23
C GLU A 265 -12.82 12.49 -16.64
N GLU A 266 -13.06 11.18 -16.43
CA GLU A 266 -14.29 10.54 -16.86
C GLU A 266 -15.47 10.74 -15.90
N PHE A 267 -15.23 10.66 -14.59
CA PHE A 267 -16.28 10.70 -13.57
C PHE A 267 -16.36 12.04 -12.81
N GLY A 268 -15.40 12.93 -13.00
CA GLY A 268 -15.37 14.26 -12.38
C GLY A 268 -15.30 14.23 -10.86
N MET A 269 -15.65 15.36 -10.24
CA MET A 269 -15.62 15.52 -8.78
C MET A 269 -16.59 14.57 -8.07
N LEU A 270 -17.78 14.31 -8.61
CA LEU A 270 -18.76 13.39 -8.01
C LEU A 270 -18.21 11.96 -7.95
N GLY A 271 -17.57 11.50 -9.04
CA GLY A 271 -16.92 10.19 -9.05
C GLY A 271 -15.80 10.10 -8.00
N VAL A 272 -14.98 11.16 -7.89
CA VAL A 272 -13.91 11.22 -6.87
C VAL A 272 -14.47 11.14 -5.46
N LEU A 273 -15.54 11.88 -5.16
CA LEU A 273 -16.19 11.80 -3.84
C LEU A 273 -16.72 10.40 -3.55
N PHE A 274 -17.34 9.75 -4.53
CA PHE A 274 -17.81 8.37 -4.40
C PHE A 274 -16.66 7.40 -4.14
N LEU A 275 -15.56 7.50 -4.87
CA LEU A 275 -14.34 6.71 -4.67
C LEU A 275 -13.75 6.92 -3.27
N LEU A 276 -13.64 8.17 -2.83
CA LEU A 276 -13.15 8.53 -1.50
C LEU A 276 -14.07 7.99 -0.40
N CYS A 277 -15.39 7.98 -0.58
CA CYS A 277 -16.32 7.38 0.37
C CYS A 277 -16.09 5.86 0.52
N ILE A 278 -15.82 5.14 -0.57
CA ILE A 278 -15.50 3.70 -0.51
C ILE A 278 -14.17 3.50 0.24
N TYR A 279 -13.13 4.26 -0.08
CA TYR A 279 -11.86 4.20 0.63
C TYR A 279 -12.01 4.49 2.11
N LEU A 280 -12.74 5.55 2.45
CA LEU A 280 -13.02 5.94 3.83
C LEU A 280 -13.77 4.83 4.58
N PHE A 281 -14.77 4.22 3.95
CA PHE A 281 -15.50 3.09 4.52
C PHE A 281 -14.57 1.91 4.86
N ILE A 282 -13.67 1.53 3.95
CA ILE A 282 -12.70 0.44 4.17
C ILE A 282 -11.76 0.79 5.32
N ILE A 283 -11.23 2.03 5.36
CA ILE A 283 -10.33 2.51 6.42
C ILE A 283 -11.05 2.51 7.77
N LEU A 284 -12.26 3.09 7.85
CA LEU A 284 -13.03 3.12 9.09
C LEU A 284 -13.39 1.72 9.58
N ARG A 285 -13.71 0.80 8.66
CA ARG A 285 -13.95 -0.60 9.02
C ARG A 285 -12.70 -1.29 9.54
N GLY A 286 -11.54 -1.08 8.92
CA GLY A 286 -10.25 -1.60 9.38
C GLY A 286 -9.88 -1.06 10.77
N LEU A 287 -10.04 0.23 11.01
CA LEU A 287 -9.81 0.85 12.33
C LEU A 287 -10.80 0.35 13.39
N TYR A 288 -12.07 0.18 13.03
CA TYR A 288 -13.06 -0.43 13.92
C TYR A 288 -12.64 -1.84 14.36
N ILE A 289 -12.15 -2.67 13.44
CA ILE A 289 -11.63 -4.00 13.74
C ILE A 289 -10.42 -3.92 14.67
N ALA A 290 -9.51 -2.98 14.41
CA ALA A 290 -8.31 -2.77 15.20
C ALA A 290 -8.63 -2.36 16.65
N ILE A 291 -9.52 -1.39 16.84
CA ILE A 291 -9.93 -0.91 18.19
C ILE A 291 -10.57 -2.04 18.98
N ASN A 292 -11.34 -2.88 18.34
CA ASN A 292 -12.04 -4.00 18.96
C ASN A 292 -11.22 -5.30 19.03
N ALA A 293 -9.93 -5.29 18.68
CA ALA A 293 -9.09 -6.48 18.76
C ALA A 293 -8.79 -6.86 20.22
N GLN A 294 -8.83 -8.18 20.52
CA GLN A 294 -8.68 -8.71 21.88
C GLN A 294 -7.24 -8.65 22.43
N HIS A 295 -6.24 -8.68 21.54
CA HIS A 295 -4.82 -8.70 21.89
C HIS A 295 -4.08 -7.52 21.29
N ASN A 296 -3.05 -7.03 22.00
CA ASN A 296 -2.23 -5.91 21.54
C ASN A 296 -1.61 -6.16 20.17
N PHE A 297 -1.15 -7.39 19.87
CA PHE A 297 -0.64 -7.77 18.57
C PHE A 297 -1.68 -7.48 17.46
N GLY A 298 -2.91 -7.97 17.64
CA GLY A 298 -3.98 -7.75 16.66
C GLY A 298 -4.33 -6.28 16.49
N ARG A 299 -4.43 -5.53 17.61
CA ARG A 299 -4.72 -4.09 17.60
C ARG A 299 -3.66 -3.31 16.83
N LEU A 300 -2.39 -3.53 17.13
CA LEU A 300 -1.27 -2.84 16.49
C LEU A 300 -1.15 -3.22 15.01
N LEU A 301 -1.25 -4.51 14.69
CA LEU A 301 -1.12 -4.98 13.31
C LEU A 301 -2.29 -4.52 12.43
N ALA A 302 -3.54 -4.67 12.87
CA ALA A 302 -4.70 -4.24 12.09
C ALA A 302 -4.70 -2.73 11.86
N SER A 303 -4.36 -1.92 12.89
CA SER A 303 -4.20 -0.48 12.73
C SER A 303 -3.09 -0.13 11.75
N GLY A 304 -1.91 -0.77 11.89
CA GLY A 304 -0.76 -0.53 11.03
C GLY A 304 -1.05 -0.84 9.56
N LEU A 305 -1.67 -1.99 9.27
CA LEU A 305 -2.06 -2.37 7.90
C LEU A 305 -3.12 -1.43 7.32
N THR A 306 -4.10 -1.00 8.13
CA THR A 306 -5.13 -0.04 7.69
C THR A 306 -4.51 1.34 7.38
N LEU A 307 -3.61 1.83 8.23
CA LEU A 307 -2.90 3.08 7.97
C LEU A 307 -1.95 2.97 6.76
N THR A 308 -1.32 1.81 6.57
CA THR A 308 -0.53 1.55 5.36
C THR A 308 -1.38 1.68 4.11
N PHE A 309 -2.58 1.11 4.10
CA PHE A 309 -3.52 1.25 3.00
C PHE A 309 -3.89 2.72 2.75
N PHE A 310 -4.14 3.50 3.82
CA PHE A 310 -4.35 4.95 3.71
C PHE A 310 -3.15 5.67 3.09
N VAL A 311 -1.92 5.35 3.51
CA VAL A 311 -0.69 5.95 2.95
C VAL A 311 -0.56 5.67 1.46
N TYR A 312 -0.91 4.47 0.99
CA TYR A 312 -0.91 4.15 -0.44
C TYR A 312 -1.85 5.06 -1.23
N ILE A 313 -3.07 5.25 -0.74
CA ILE A 313 -4.07 6.13 -1.37
C ILE A 313 -3.54 7.57 -1.41
N PHE A 314 -3.06 8.06 -0.27
CA PHE A 314 -2.54 9.41 -0.12
C PHE A 314 -1.34 9.68 -1.06
N VAL A 315 -0.39 8.74 -1.11
CA VAL A 315 0.79 8.87 -1.97
C VAL A 315 0.43 8.82 -3.44
N ASN A 316 -0.44 7.89 -3.87
CA ASN A 316 -0.87 7.84 -5.28
C ASN A 316 -1.63 9.10 -5.68
N MET A 317 -2.68 9.47 -4.95
CA MET A 317 -3.46 10.67 -5.27
C MET A 317 -2.60 11.94 -5.20
N GLY A 318 -1.70 12.04 -4.20
CA GLY A 318 -0.79 13.16 -4.05
C GLY A 318 0.20 13.29 -5.20
N MET A 319 0.75 12.18 -5.72
CA MET A 319 1.66 12.24 -6.88
C MET A 319 0.91 12.58 -8.18
N VAL A 320 -0.29 12.05 -8.38
CA VAL A 320 -1.09 12.28 -9.59
C VAL A 320 -1.61 13.73 -9.64
N THR A 321 -1.96 14.30 -8.49
CA THR A 321 -2.33 15.73 -8.39
C THR A 321 -1.12 16.69 -8.40
N GLY A 322 0.10 16.15 -8.34
CA GLY A 322 1.35 16.91 -8.31
C GLY A 322 1.62 17.60 -6.98
N GLN A 323 1.12 17.05 -5.86
CA GLN A 323 1.43 17.47 -4.49
C GLN A 323 2.58 16.67 -3.88
N LEU A 324 2.93 15.53 -4.50
CA LEU A 324 4.04 14.67 -4.12
C LEU A 324 4.87 14.33 -5.37
N PRO A 325 6.17 14.03 -5.21
CA PRO A 325 7.00 13.58 -6.33
C PRO A 325 6.50 12.21 -6.85
N ILE A 326 6.73 11.95 -8.15
CA ILE A 326 6.33 10.69 -8.77
C ILE A 326 7.18 9.55 -8.21
N VAL A 327 6.57 8.65 -7.46
CA VAL A 327 7.23 7.49 -6.84
C VAL A 327 6.89 6.15 -7.49
N GLY A 328 5.88 6.11 -8.36
CA GLY A 328 5.47 4.89 -9.05
C GLY A 328 4.69 3.93 -8.14
N VAL A 329 3.71 4.45 -7.43
CA VAL A 329 2.85 3.68 -6.53
C VAL A 329 1.47 3.56 -7.15
N PRO A 330 0.96 2.35 -7.41
CA PRO A 330 -0.37 2.18 -7.98
C PRO A 330 -1.47 2.53 -6.96
N LEU A 331 -2.63 2.99 -7.45
CA LEU A 331 -3.81 3.23 -6.62
C LEU A 331 -4.37 1.90 -6.11
N PRO A 332 -4.49 1.69 -4.79
CA PRO A 332 -4.92 0.43 -4.20
C PRO A 332 -6.21 -0.14 -4.78
N LEU A 333 -6.18 -1.40 -5.22
CA LEU A 333 -7.33 -2.17 -5.73
C LEU A 333 -7.99 -1.60 -6.99
N VAL A 334 -7.57 -0.45 -7.49
CA VAL A 334 -8.10 0.21 -8.70
C VAL A 334 -7.12 0.11 -9.87
N SER A 335 -5.83 0.34 -9.63
CA SER A 335 -4.80 0.27 -10.67
C SER A 335 -4.56 -1.13 -11.20
N HIS A 336 -4.15 -1.20 -12.48
CA HIS A 336 -3.59 -2.44 -13.03
C HIS A 336 -2.30 -2.78 -12.30
N GLY A 337 -2.25 -3.96 -11.67
CA GLY A 337 -1.09 -4.45 -10.93
C GLY A 337 -1.34 -5.86 -10.42
N GLY A 338 -0.27 -6.62 -10.19
CA GLY A 338 -0.38 -7.99 -9.68
C GLY A 338 0.08 -8.11 -8.24
N THR A 339 1.37 -7.90 -8.00
CA THR A 339 2.01 -8.17 -6.71
C THR A 339 1.51 -7.25 -5.59
N SER A 340 1.38 -5.95 -5.86
CA SER A 340 0.87 -4.98 -4.88
C SER A 340 -0.58 -5.26 -4.48
N MET A 341 -1.44 -5.64 -5.43
CA MET A 341 -2.83 -6.02 -5.16
C MET A 341 -2.91 -7.26 -4.26
N VAL A 342 -2.11 -8.30 -4.56
CA VAL A 342 -2.05 -9.52 -3.74
C VAL A 342 -1.56 -9.21 -2.34
N THR A 343 -0.54 -8.38 -2.19
CA THR A 343 0.00 -7.98 -0.88
C THR A 343 -1.06 -7.24 -0.05
N LEU A 344 -1.77 -6.28 -0.63
CA LEU A 344 -2.82 -5.53 0.06
C LEU A 344 -3.99 -6.43 0.48
N THR A 345 -4.43 -7.33 -0.41
CA THR A 345 -5.54 -8.25 -0.09
C THR A 345 -5.15 -9.27 0.98
N ILE A 346 -3.91 -9.77 0.99
CA ILE A 346 -3.37 -10.56 2.11
C ILE A 346 -3.43 -9.76 3.42
N GLY A 347 -3.06 -8.48 3.40
CA GLY A 347 -3.18 -7.58 4.55
C GLY A 347 -4.63 -7.50 5.07
N PHE A 348 -5.61 -7.39 4.18
CA PHE A 348 -7.02 -7.43 4.56
C PHE A 348 -7.45 -8.81 5.09
N GLY A 349 -6.91 -9.90 4.55
CA GLY A 349 -7.10 -11.24 5.11
C GLY A 349 -6.63 -11.35 6.56
N ILE A 350 -5.47 -10.75 6.89
CA ILE A 350 -4.96 -10.66 8.27
C ILE A 350 -5.91 -9.86 9.16
N ILE A 351 -6.42 -8.71 8.69
CA ILE A 351 -7.39 -7.88 9.42
C ILE A 351 -8.67 -8.66 9.70
N MET A 352 -9.19 -9.42 8.71
CA MET A 352 -10.37 -10.29 8.88
C MET A 352 -10.10 -11.41 9.88
N ALA A 353 -8.92 -12.05 9.83
CA ALA A 353 -8.50 -13.06 10.79
C ALA A 353 -8.52 -12.52 12.24
N ILE A 354 -8.03 -11.30 12.46
CA ILE A 354 -8.02 -10.64 13.77
C ILE A 354 -9.45 -10.41 14.28
N HIS A 355 -10.37 -10.02 13.39
CA HIS A 355 -11.77 -9.77 13.76
C HIS A 355 -12.54 -11.03 14.10
N THR A 356 -12.40 -12.08 13.31
CA THR A 356 -13.31 -13.25 13.33
C THR A 356 -12.86 -14.33 14.30
N HIS A 357 -11.59 -14.39 14.67
CA HIS A 357 -11.05 -15.34 15.66
C HIS A 357 -11.21 -14.84 17.10
N ARG A 358 -12.20 -14.00 17.39
CA ARG A 358 -12.50 -13.58 18.76
C ARG A 358 -12.95 -14.77 19.58
N ARG A 359 -12.32 -14.99 20.73
CA ARG A 359 -12.83 -15.90 21.77
C ARG A 359 -13.89 -15.13 22.54
N PHE A 360 -15.13 -15.53 22.44
CA PHE A 360 -16.12 -15.10 23.41
C PHE A 360 -15.69 -15.69 24.76
N LEU A 361 -15.22 -14.84 25.67
CA LEU A 361 -15.11 -15.20 27.07
C LEU A 361 -16.56 -15.45 27.51
N SER A 362 -16.92 -16.73 27.70
CA SER A 362 -18.13 -17.08 28.40
C SER A 362 -18.02 -16.41 29.75
N SER A 363 -18.85 -15.40 30.01
CA SER A 363 -19.07 -14.89 31.35
C SER A 363 -19.74 -16.01 32.13
N LYS A 364 -18.93 -16.84 32.78
CA LYS A 364 -19.40 -17.56 33.96
C LYS A 364 -19.41 -16.53 35.07
N ILE A 365 -20.58 -15.91 35.26
CA ILE A 365 -21.01 -15.37 36.53
C ILE A 365 -21.67 -16.49 37.30
#